data_5f6f03f81622fd7c7bd19a59d9aa40e3
#
_entry.id   5f6f03f81622fd7c7bd19a59d9aa40e3
#
_cell.length_a   1.000
_cell.length_b   1.000
_cell.length_c   1.000
_cell.angle_alpha   90.00
_cell.angle_beta   90.00
_cell.angle_gamma   90.00
#
_symmetry.space_group_name_H-M   'P 1'
#
loop_
_entity.id
_entity.type
_entity.pdbx_description
1 polymer ?
#
loop_
_entity_poly.entity_id
_entity_poly.type
_entity_poly.pdbx_seq_one_letter_code
_entity_poly.pdbx_strand_id
1 'polypeptide(L)'
;RTLLNEFTAKSIVLELQQLIWAEQSETAIGNISDLQLEQIAAQLHAFTVKPSGTEGYRTAEVTLGGVDTSEVSSKTMESKKQKGLYFIGEVLDVTGHLGGYNFQWAWSSAQAAAQFV
;
A
#
# COMPACT_ATOMS: atom_id res chain seq x y z
N ARG A 1 -18.50 8.33 18.50
CA ARG A 1 -18.69 8.58 17.05
C ARG A 1 -18.34 10.01 16.65
N THR A 2 -18.91 11.04 17.30
CA THR A 2 -18.69 12.45 16.94
C THR A 2 -17.21 12.83 16.98
N LEU A 3 -16.48 12.42 18.00
CA LEU A 3 -15.04 12.69 18.14
C LEU A 3 -14.23 12.11 16.98
N LEU A 4 -14.50 10.86 16.59
CA LEU A 4 -13.74 10.19 15.52
C LEU A 4 -14.04 10.78 14.13
N ASN A 5 -15.20 11.39 13.93
CA ASN A 5 -15.54 12.08 12.69
C ASN A 5 -14.68 13.35 12.43
N GLU A 6 -13.94 13.82 13.44
CA GLU A 6 -12.98 14.91 13.27
C GLU A 6 -11.67 14.42 12.61
N PHE A 7 -11.38 13.13 12.70
CA PHE A 7 -10.13 12.53 12.23
C PHE A 7 -10.30 11.66 10.98
N THR A 8 -11.52 11.16 10.71
CA THR A 8 -11.78 10.28 9.56
C THR A 8 -13.20 10.39 9.03
N ALA A 9 -13.45 9.82 7.83
CA ALA A 9 -14.75 9.89 7.18
C ALA A 9 -15.85 9.19 7.99
N LYS A 10 -17.05 9.78 8.01
CA LYS A 10 -18.20 9.24 8.75
C LYS A 10 -18.56 7.81 8.39
N SER A 11 -18.44 7.44 7.11
CA SER A 11 -18.70 6.06 6.64
C SER A 11 -17.75 5.06 7.30
N ILE A 12 -16.47 5.39 7.39
CA ILE A 12 -15.46 4.55 8.06
C ILE A 12 -15.77 4.41 9.54
N VAL A 13 -16.12 5.51 10.22
CA VAL A 13 -16.47 5.48 11.66
C VAL A 13 -17.67 4.58 11.91
N LEU A 14 -18.69 4.60 11.04
CA LEU A 14 -19.87 3.75 11.18
C LEU A 14 -19.53 2.26 11.06
N GLU A 15 -18.70 1.90 10.10
CA GLU A 15 -18.26 0.50 9.93
C GLU A 15 -17.38 0.04 11.11
N LEU A 16 -16.42 0.86 11.52
CA LEU A 16 -15.57 0.56 12.69
C LEU A 16 -16.39 0.44 13.97
N GLN A 17 -17.43 1.26 14.14
CA GLN A 17 -18.34 1.20 15.28
C GLN A 17 -19.01 -0.18 15.36
N GLN A 18 -19.51 -0.71 14.26
CA GLN A 18 -20.13 -2.03 14.22
C GLN A 18 -19.14 -3.16 14.49
N LEU A 19 -17.92 -3.02 14.00
CA LEU A 19 -16.89 -4.06 14.10
C LEU A 19 -16.19 -4.09 15.48
N ILE A 20 -15.97 -2.94 16.08
CA ILE A 20 -15.07 -2.83 17.26
C ILE A 20 -15.82 -2.54 18.55
N TRP A 21 -16.86 -1.66 18.54
CA TRP A 21 -17.56 -1.23 19.75
C TRP A 21 -19.08 -1.15 19.58
N ALA A 22 -19.66 -2.14 18.92
CA ALA A 22 -21.11 -2.18 18.66
C ALA A 22 -21.97 -2.03 19.94
N GLU A 23 -21.56 -2.67 21.03
CA GLU A 23 -22.25 -2.62 22.33
C GLU A 23 -22.27 -1.23 22.96
N GLN A 24 -21.22 -0.41 22.71
CA GLN A 24 -21.08 0.94 23.23
C GLN A 24 -21.52 2.01 22.24
N SER A 25 -22.10 1.61 21.10
CA SER A 25 -22.39 2.51 19.98
C SER A 25 -23.28 3.68 20.34
N GLU A 26 -24.27 3.47 21.21
CA GLU A 26 -25.22 4.47 21.70
C GLU A 26 -24.85 5.04 23.09
N THR A 27 -23.72 4.60 23.64
CA THR A 27 -23.28 5.06 24.96
C THR A 27 -22.52 6.39 24.85
N ALA A 28 -22.88 7.37 25.66
CA ALA A 28 -22.13 8.62 25.75
C ALA A 28 -20.70 8.33 26.23
N ILE A 29 -19.69 8.98 25.65
CA ILE A 29 -18.28 8.70 25.93
C ILE A 29 -17.92 8.82 27.41
N GLY A 30 -18.55 9.73 28.15
CA GLY A 30 -18.34 9.87 29.58
C GLY A 30 -18.89 8.71 30.44
N ASN A 31 -19.68 7.80 29.84
CA ASN A 31 -20.20 6.61 30.51
C ASN A 31 -19.44 5.33 30.07
N ILE A 32 -18.45 5.45 29.23
CA ILE A 32 -17.56 4.36 28.84
C ILE A 32 -16.36 4.40 29.78
N SER A 33 -16.01 3.27 30.37
CA SER A 33 -14.86 3.19 31.26
C SER A 33 -13.54 3.40 30.54
N ASP A 34 -12.53 3.90 31.24
CA ASP A 34 -11.18 4.09 30.66
C ASP A 34 -10.62 2.80 30.06
N LEU A 35 -10.82 1.67 30.73
CA LEU A 35 -10.41 0.36 30.22
C LEU A 35 -11.07 0.03 28.86
N GLN A 36 -12.35 0.30 28.70
CA GLN A 36 -13.05 0.09 27.44
C GLN A 36 -12.56 1.05 26.35
N LEU A 37 -12.27 2.30 26.69
CA LEU A 37 -11.70 3.27 25.78
C LEU A 37 -10.30 2.85 25.31
N GLU A 38 -9.46 2.38 26.23
CA GLU A 38 -8.14 1.83 25.89
C GLU A 38 -8.23 0.60 24.97
N GLN A 39 -9.17 -0.29 25.20
CA GLN A 39 -9.40 -1.46 24.36
C GLN A 39 -9.84 -1.06 22.95
N ILE A 40 -10.75 -0.09 22.81
CA ILE A 40 -11.17 0.46 21.51
C ILE A 40 -9.98 1.11 20.79
N ALA A 41 -9.22 1.93 21.51
CA ALA A 41 -8.05 2.60 20.96
C ALA A 41 -7.00 1.59 20.48
N ALA A 42 -6.71 0.56 21.27
CA ALA A 42 -5.77 -0.50 20.88
C ALA A 42 -6.20 -1.22 19.60
N GLN A 43 -7.48 -1.53 19.47
CA GLN A 43 -8.00 -2.17 18.25
C GLN A 43 -7.93 -1.24 17.02
N LEU A 44 -8.14 0.06 17.20
CA LEU A 44 -8.00 1.04 16.12
C LEU A 44 -6.55 1.21 15.68
N HIS A 45 -5.61 1.24 16.65
CA HIS A 45 -4.17 1.37 16.34
C HIS A 45 -3.57 0.12 15.70
N ALA A 46 -4.07 -1.06 16.05
CA ALA A 46 -3.61 -2.35 15.54
C ALA A 46 -4.72 -3.09 14.77
N PHE A 47 -5.44 -2.36 13.92
CA PHE A 47 -6.54 -2.94 13.13
C PHE A 47 -6.01 -4.03 12.21
N THR A 48 -6.47 -5.25 12.44
CA THR A 48 -6.00 -6.44 11.72
C THR A 48 -7.06 -6.93 10.76
N VAL A 49 -6.70 -7.09 9.49
CA VAL A 49 -7.53 -7.69 8.45
C VAL A 49 -6.92 -9.03 8.05
N LYS A 50 -7.72 -10.09 8.06
CA LYS A 50 -7.33 -11.39 7.56
C LYS A 50 -7.98 -11.61 6.19
N PRO A 51 -7.22 -11.51 5.07
CA PRO A 51 -7.75 -11.76 3.74
C PRO A 51 -8.23 -13.21 3.60
N SER A 52 -9.33 -13.42 2.92
CA SER A 52 -9.86 -14.75 2.59
C SER A 52 -9.33 -15.31 1.27
N GLY A 53 -8.73 -14.47 0.43
CA GLY A 53 -8.19 -14.85 -0.87
C GLY A 53 -7.70 -13.65 -1.67
N THR A 54 -7.39 -13.90 -2.94
CA THR A 54 -6.99 -12.89 -3.92
C THR A 54 -7.97 -12.93 -5.10
N GLU A 55 -8.08 -11.83 -5.84
CA GLU A 55 -8.88 -11.77 -7.06
C GLU A 55 -8.16 -12.32 -8.31
N GLY A 56 -6.90 -12.68 -8.14
CA GLY A 56 -6.08 -13.31 -9.18
C GLY A 56 -5.63 -12.34 -10.27
N TYR A 57 -5.08 -12.89 -11.35
CA TYR A 57 -4.46 -12.12 -12.44
C TYR A 57 -5.41 -11.20 -13.20
N ARG A 58 -6.71 -11.43 -13.15
CA ARG A 58 -7.69 -10.57 -13.86
C ARG A 58 -7.76 -9.15 -13.32
N THR A 59 -7.41 -8.97 -12.06
CA THR A 59 -7.46 -7.69 -11.34
C THR A 59 -6.09 -7.26 -10.84
N ALA A 60 -5.05 -8.05 -11.10
CA ALA A 60 -3.68 -7.70 -10.75
C ALA A 60 -3.22 -6.47 -11.55
N GLU A 61 -2.78 -5.43 -10.87
CA GLU A 61 -2.27 -4.21 -11.49
C GLU A 61 -0.74 -4.21 -11.58
N VAL A 62 -0.08 -5.01 -10.73
CA VAL A 62 1.39 -5.13 -10.67
C VAL A 62 1.77 -6.60 -10.53
N THR A 63 2.78 -7.03 -11.27
CA THR A 63 3.33 -8.38 -11.18
C THR A 63 4.63 -8.37 -10.38
N LEU A 64 4.74 -9.23 -9.39
CA LEU A 64 5.97 -9.49 -8.67
C LEU A 64 6.92 -10.34 -9.51
N GLY A 65 8.21 -10.02 -9.47
CA GLY A 65 9.23 -10.67 -10.28
C GLY A 65 9.57 -9.89 -11.56
N GLY A 66 10.59 -10.33 -12.26
CA GLY A 66 11.10 -9.67 -13.45
C GLY A 66 12.61 -9.85 -13.59
N VAL A 67 13.25 -8.99 -14.36
CA VAL A 67 14.71 -8.96 -14.49
C VAL A 67 15.32 -8.49 -13.16
N ASP A 68 16.25 -9.27 -12.63
CA ASP A 68 16.93 -8.98 -11.38
C ASP A 68 17.68 -7.64 -11.46
N THR A 69 17.33 -6.72 -10.58
CA THR A 69 17.94 -5.39 -10.53
C THR A 69 19.42 -5.41 -10.21
N SER A 70 19.93 -6.45 -9.54
CA SER A 70 21.36 -6.63 -9.28
C SER A 70 22.18 -6.82 -10.57
N GLU A 71 21.52 -7.28 -11.65
CA GLU A 71 22.14 -7.54 -12.96
C GLU A 71 22.06 -6.34 -13.91
N VAL A 72 21.48 -5.23 -13.47
CA VAL A 72 21.32 -3.99 -14.24
C VAL A 72 22.07 -2.84 -13.56
N SER A 73 22.65 -1.97 -14.36
CA SER A 73 23.29 -0.75 -13.87
C SER A 73 22.25 0.25 -13.36
N SER A 74 22.31 0.61 -12.10
CA SER A 74 21.39 1.62 -11.53
C SER A 74 21.55 3.03 -12.12
N LYS A 75 22.66 3.28 -12.83
CA LYS A 75 22.94 4.57 -13.47
C LYS A 75 22.47 4.63 -14.91
N THR A 76 22.67 3.55 -15.67
CA THR A 76 22.45 3.54 -17.11
C THR A 76 21.30 2.67 -17.54
N MET A 77 20.74 1.85 -16.65
CA MET A 77 19.78 0.78 -16.95
C MET A 77 20.28 -0.29 -17.93
N GLU A 78 21.60 -0.32 -18.20
CA GLU A 78 22.25 -1.32 -19.05
C GLU A 78 22.47 -2.63 -18.28
N SER A 79 22.27 -3.75 -18.96
CA SER A 79 22.62 -5.07 -18.45
C SER A 79 24.11 -5.18 -18.13
N LYS A 80 24.44 -5.69 -16.96
CA LYS A 80 25.84 -6.02 -16.58
C LYS A 80 26.37 -7.28 -17.30
N LYS A 81 25.45 -8.10 -17.85
CA LYS A 81 25.78 -9.35 -18.55
C LYS A 81 25.89 -9.17 -20.05
N GLN A 82 25.13 -8.25 -20.63
CA GLN A 82 25.07 -8.05 -22.07
C GLN A 82 25.19 -6.56 -22.40
N LYS A 83 26.31 -6.17 -22.97
CA LYS A 83 26.55 -4.80 -23.43
C LYS A 83 25.56 -4.39 -24.52
N GLY A 84 25.04 -3.18 -24.43
CA GLY A 84 24.07 -2.62 -25.38
C GLY A 84 22.62 -3.08 -25.16
N LEU A 85 22.37 -3.87 -24.11
CA LEU A 85 21.02 -4.29 -23.74
C LEU A 85 20.56 -3.49 -22.52
N TYR A 86 19.42 -2.83 -22.63
CA TYR A 86 18.86 -1.98 -21.58
C TYR A 86 17.50 -2.51 -21.13
N PHE A 87 17.21 -2.39 -19.83
CA PHE A 87 15.92 -2.76 -19.24
C PHE A 87 15.34 -1.56 -18.50
N ILE A 88 14.08 -1.22 -18.76
CA ILE A 88 13.39 -0.10 -18.15
C ILE A 88 11.99 -0.51 -17.70
N GLY A 89 11.43 0.22 -16.75
CA GLY A 89 10.06 0.05 -16.31
C GLY A 89 9.81 -1.25 -15.56
N GLU A 90 8.61 -1.76 -15.75
CA GLU A 90 8.06 -2.88 -14.96
C GLU A 90 8.56 -4.27 -15.39
N VAL A 91 9.38 -4.37 -16.42
CA VAL A 91 10.09 -5.62 -16.76
C VAL A 91 11.19 -5.94 -15.72
N LEU A 92 11.68 -4.91 -15.02
CA LEU A 92 12.57 -5.06 -13.88
C LEU A 92 11.79 -5.52 -12.64
N ASP A 93 12.45 -6.31 -11.77
CA ASP A 93 11.88 -6.71 -10.48
C ASP A 93 11.85 -5.52 -9.50
N VAL A 94 10.98 -4.58 -9.81
CA VAL A 94 10.70 -3.39 -9.00
C VAL A 94 9.19 -3.26 -8.84
N THR A 95 8.72 -3.35 -7.60
CA THR A 95 7.31 -3.24 -7.27
C THR A 95 7.06 -1.98 -6.44
N GLY A 96 6.47 -0.97 -7.04
CA GLY A 96 6.06 0.25 -6.36
C GLY A 96 4.68 0.09 -5.71
N HIS A 97 4.41 0.90 -4.69
CA HIS A 97 3.07 1.01 -4.14
C HIS A 97 2.08 1.56 -5.18
N LEU A 98 0.81 1.20 -5.04
CA LEU A 98 -0.26 1.82 -5.82
C LEU A 98 -0.30 3.34 -5.57
N GLY A 99 -0.76 4.10 -6.56
CA GLY A 99 -0.79 5.56 -6.51
C GLY A 99 0.20 6.24 -7.47
N GLY A 100 0.58 5.55 -8.55
CA GLY A 100 1.39 6.13 -9.64
C GLY A 100 2.89 5.86 -9.53
N TYR A 101 3.38 5.20 -8.47
CA TYR A 101 4.82 4.95 -8.29
C TYR A 101 5.42 4.03 -9.36
N ASN A 102 4.66 3.04 -9.86
CA ASN A 102 5.13 2.17 -10.94
C ASN A 102 5.27 2.93 -12.26
N PHE A 103 4.37 3.85 -12.58
CA PHE A 103 4.51 4.77 -13.70
C PHE A 103 5.71 5.71 -13.51
N GLN A 104 5.89 6.26 -12.33
CA GLN A 104 7.04 7.12 -12.04
C GLN A 104 8.35 6.36 -12.22
N TRP A 105 8.42 5.10 -11.80
CA TRP A 105 9.56 4.23 -12.05
C TRP A 105 9.78 3.99 -13.54
N ALA A 106 8.74 3.68 -14.30
CA ALA A 106 8.83 3.46 -15.74
C ALA A 106 9.41 4.68 -16.46
N TRP A 107 8.91 5.87 -16.18
CA TRP A 107 9.41 7.13 -16.76
C TRP A 107 10.83 7.46 -16.33
N SER A 108 11.15 7.31 -15.04
CA SER A 108 12.46 7.64 -14.50
C SER A 108 13.55 6.72 -15.02
N SER A 109 13.29 5.41 -15.10
CA SER A 109 14.23 4.42 -15.65
C SER A 109 14.43 4.62 -17.15
N ALA A 110 13.38 4.95 -17.91
CA ALA A 110 13.48 5.28 -19.33
C ALA A 110 14.33 6.56 -19.55
N GLN A 111 14.10 7.59 -18.77
CA GLN A 111 14.89 8.83 -18.83
C GLN A 111 16.37 8.59 -18.48
N ALA A 112 16.65 7.73 -17.51
CA ALA A 112 18.02 7.35 -17.17
C ALA A 112 18.71 6.63 -18.33
N ALA A 113 18.05 5.63 -18.93
CA ALA A 113 18.57 4.90 -20.07
C ALA A 113 18.84 5.80 -21.28
N ALA A 114 17.91 6.71 -21.60
CA ALA A 114 17.99 7.59 -22.76
C ALA A 114 19.22 8.52 -22.79
N GLN A 115 19.93 8.67 -21.68
CA GLN A 115 21.17 9.44 -21.64
C GLN A 115 22.40 8.65 -22.09
N PHE A 116 22.26 7.33 -22.31
CA PHE A 116 23.39 6.43 -22.57
C PHE A 116 23.18 5.53 -23.79
N VAL A 117 22.00 5.61 -24.41
CA VAL A 117 21.65 4.88 -25.65
C VAL A 117 22.05 5.67 -26.88
#